data_e3cadc1f1ecc01b38e21b59c2969e68f
#
_entry.id   e3cadc1f1ecc01b38e21b59c2969e68f
#
_cell.length_a   1.000
_cell.length_b   1.000
_cell.length_c   1.000
_cell.angle_alpha   90.00
_cell.angle_beta   90.00
_cell.angle_gamma   90.00
#
_symmetry.space_group_name_H-M   'P 1'
#
loop_
_entity.id
_entity.type
_entity.pdbx_description
1 polymer ?
#
loop_
_entity_poly.entity_id
_entity_poly.type
_entity_poly.pdbx_seq_one_letter_code
_entity_poly.pdbx_strand_id
1 'polypeptide(L)'
;MSHLDALEAEAIHIMREVVAEAENPVMLYSVGKDSSVMLHLARKAFYPGKIPFPLMHIDTMWKFSEMIDFRDKTAQDLGVDLIVHINPEGKEMGMNPFIHGSSKHTDVMKTDGLKQALDKYQFDVAFGGARRDEEKSRAKERIFSFRTSKHRWDPKNQRPELWNLYNSRKNKGESIRVFPLSNWTELDIWQYIHLEKIPIVPLYFSKERPVVERDGTLILVDDERLPLEKDEQPMLKSVRFRTLGCYPLTGAVESEANTLPEIIQEMLLTTTSERQGRTIDHDSNASMEKKKQEGHF
;
A
#
# COMPACT_ATOMS: atom_id res chain seq x y z
N MET A 1 25.35 -8.77 12.14
CA MET A 1 24.17 -8.09 11.55
C MET A 1 23.27 -9.18 11.00
N SER A 2 22.06 -9.30 11.53
CA SER A 2 21.08 -10.26 11.00
C SER A 2 20.58 -9.82 9.62
N HIS A 3 19.85 -10.69 8.92
CA HIS A 3 19.22 -10.32 7.63
C HIS A 3 18.28 -9.12 7.79
N LEU A 4 17.42 -9.13 8.81
CA LEU A 4 16.51 -8.01 9.09
C LEU A 4 17.24 -6.72 9.48
N ASP A 5 18.34 -6.79 10.24
CA ASP A 5 19.15 -5.60 10.55
C ASP A 5 19.73 -4.96 9.27
N ALA A 6 20.14 -5.79 8.30
CA ALA A 6 20.66 -5.29 7.02
C ALA A 6 19.56 -4.59 6.20
N LEU A 7 18.37 -5.18 6.12
CA LEU A 7 17.22 -4.60 5.45
C LEU A 7 16.74 -3.30 6.13
N GLU A 8 16.72 -3.28 7.46
CA GLU A 8 16.42 -2.07 8.25
C GLU A 8 17.42 -0.94 7.95
N ALA A 9 18.71 -1.25 8.01
CA ALA A 9 19.78 -0.28 7.76
C ALA A 9 19.70 0.30 6.34
N GLU A 10 19.42 -0.55 5.34
CA GLU A 10 19.22 -0.11 3.95
C GLU A 10 18.01 0.82 3.83
N ALA A 11 16.86 0.44 4.39
CA ALA A 11 15.64 1.24 4.33
C ALA A 11 15.80 2.61 5.02
N ILE A 12 16.45 2.64 6.18
CA ILE A 12 16.78 3.88 6.91
C ILE A 12 17.72 4.76 6.09
N HIS A 13 18.76 4.18 5.47
CA HIS A 13 19.66 4.92 4.58
C HIS A 13 18.91 5.55 3.42
N ILE A 14 18.06 4.78 2.71
CA ILE A 14 17.23 5.28 1.60
C ILE A 14 16.36 6.46 2.03
N MET A 15 15.70 6.37 3.19
CA MET A 15 14.84 7.45 3.68
C MET A 15 15.63 8.73 3.99
N ARG A 16 16.82 8.60 4.57
CA ARG A 16 17.71 9.74 4.87
C ARG A 16 18.25 10.39 3.60
N GLU A 17 18.65 9.60 2.60
CA GLU A 17 19.09 10.11 1.29
C GLU A 17 17.97 10.92 0.61
N VAL A 18 16.74 10.42 0.63
CA VAL A 18 15.59 11.17 0.07
C VAL A 18 15.41 12.50 0.77
N VAL A 19 15.41 12.53 2.09
CA VAL A 19 15.18 13.79 2.84
C VAL A 19 16.32 14.79 2.63
N ALA A 20 17.53 14.32 2.40
CA ALA A 20 18.68 15.20 2.10
C ALA A 20 18.58 15.87 0.71
N GLU A 21 17.91 15.23 -0.25
CA GLU A 21 17.93 15.64 -1.66
C GLU A 21 16.56 16.15 -2.16
N ALA A 22 15.45 15.73 -1.55
CA ALA A 22 14.09 16.12 -1.95
C ALA A 22 13.72 17.50 -1.42
N GLU A 23 12.98 18.25 -2.23
CA GLU A 23 12.46 19.56 -1.82
C GLU A 23 11.19 19.43 -0.98
N ASN A 24 10.31 18.48 -1.34
CA ASN A 24 9.01 18.29 -0.70
C ASN A 24 8.59 16.80 -0.74
N PRO A 25 9.18 15.95 0.12
CA PRO A 25 8.85 14.53 0.17
C PRO A 25 7.53 14.26 0.89
N VAL A 26 6.88 13.16 0.54
CA VAL A 26 5.67 12.64 1.20
C VAL A 26 5.74 11.13 1.36
N MET A 27 5.15 10.56 2.40
CA MET A 27 4.99 9.12 2.53
C MET A 27 3.55 8.72 2.25
N LEU A 28 3.35 7.83 1.28
CA LEU A 28 2.04 7.25 1.01
C LEU A 28 1.68 6.24 2.10
N TYR A 29 0.61 6.51 2.81
CA TYR A 29 0.14 5.71 3.92
C TYR A 29 -1.17 5.00 3.54
N SER A 30 -1.04 3.78 3.02
CA SER A 30 -2.19 2.95 2.60
C SER A 30 -2.85 2.20 3.76
N VAL A 31 -2.30 2.32 4.98
CA VAL A 31 -2.73 1.60 6.20
C VAL A 31 -2.49 0.09 6.15
N GLY A 32 -1.85 -0.40 5.10
CA GLY A 32 -1.43 -1.81 4.99
C GLY A 32 -0.16 -2.12 5.81
N LYS A 33 0.15 -3.41 5.97
CA LYS A 33 1.33 -3.89 6.71
C LYS A 33 2.65 -3.24 6.26
N ASP A 34 2.84 -3.14 4.93
CA ASP A 34 4.04 -2.55 4.34
C ASP A 34 4.17 -1.07 4.67
N SER A 35 3.09 -0.30 4.58
CA SER A 35 3.10 1.12 4.96
C SER A 35 3.26 1.34 6.46
N SER A 36 2.80 0.41 7.30
CA SER A 36 3.04 0.45 8.75
C SER A 36 4.51 0.19 9.08
N VAL A 37 5.17 -0.75 8.39
CA VAL A 37 6.61 -0.97 8.50
C VAL A 37 7.39 0.26 8.02
N MET A 38 7.02 0.86 6.88
CA MET A 38 7.66 2.10 6.42
C MET A 38 7.55 3.23 7.43
N LEU A 39 6.39 3.41 8.04
CA LEU A 39 6.18 4.45 9.06
C LEU A 39 7.05 4.20 10.31
N HIS A 40 7.18 2.94 10.73
CA HIS A 40 8.07 2.56 11.82
C HIS A 40 9.54 2.84 11.49
N LEU A 41 9.98 2.48 10.27
CA LEU A 41 11.33 2.76 9.79
C LEU A 41 11.62 4.26 9.69
N ALA A 42 10.64 5.07 9.24
CA ALA A 42 10.77 6.53 9.22
C ALA A 42 10.98 7.09 10.63
N ARG A 43 10.25 6.60 11.64
CA ARG A 43 10.46 6.98 13.04
C ARG A 43 11.87 6.67 13.51
N LYS A 44 12.39 5.47 13.20
CA LYS A 44 13.78 5.07 13.52
C LYS A 44 14.81 5.93 12.77
N ALA A 45 14.56 6.21 11.49
CA ALA A 45 15.45 6.97 10.63
C ALA A 45 15.73 8.40 11.15
N PHE A 46 14.70 9.04 11.73
CA PHE A 46 14.78 10.43 12.16
C PHE A 46 14.76 10.63 13.68
N TYR A 47 14.78 9.53 14.46
CA TYR A 47 14.90 9.62 15.92
C TYR A 47 16.19 10.35 16.34
N PRO A 48 16.15 11.27 17.35
CA PRO A 48 15.02 11.65 18.19
C PRO A 48 14.12 12.76 17.62
N GLY A 49 14.39 13.22 16.40
CA GLY A 49 13.56 14.20 15.71
C GLY A 49 12.20 13.65 15.26
N LYS A 50 11.35 14.56 14.79
CA LYS A 50 10.10 14.19 14.13
C LYS A 50 10.36 13.71 12.70
N ILE A 51 9.42 12.95 12.15
CA ILE A 51 9.42 12.60 10.72
C ILE A 51 9.30 13.90 9.92
N PRO A 52 10.23 14.20 9.00
CA PRO A 52 10.31 15.51 8.32
C PRO A 52 9.42 15.61 7.07
N PHE A 53 8.41 14.78 6.94
CA PHE A 53 7.45 14.77 5.84
C PHE A 53 6.07 14.31 6.31
N PRO A 54 4.99 14.75 5.66
CA PRO A 54 3.64 14.31 5.99
C PRO A 54 3.36 12.89 5.47
N LEU A 55 2.37 12.25 6.09
CA LEU A 55 1.71 11.07 5.53
C LEU A 55 0.61 11.51 4.57
N MET A 56 0.40 10.76 3.49
CA MET A 56 -0.70 10.99 2.57
C MET A 56 -1.49 9.71 2.33
N HIS A 57 -2.79 9.79 2.60
CA HIS A 57 -3.74 8.73 2.32
C HIS A 57 -4.65 9.12 1.16
N ILE A 58 -4.67 8.29 0.11
CA ILE A 58 -5.65 8.43 -0.98
C ILE A 58 -6.90 7.66 -0.58
N ASP A 59 -7.92 8.40 -0.20
CA ASP A 59 -9.18 7.82 0.21
C ASP A 59 -10.09 7.64 -1.00
N THR A 60 -10.42 6.38 -1.29
CA THR A 60 -11.29 6.00 -2.39
C THR A 60 -12.77 6.02 -2.01
N MET A 61 -13.10 6.43 -0.77
CA MET A 61 -14.43 6.33 -0.14
C MET A 61 -14.92 4.87 0.04
N TRP A 62 -14.10 3.91 -0.35
CA TRP A 62 -14.36 2.49 -0.27
C TRP A 62 -13.24 1.76 0.49
N LYS A 63 -13.00 2.22 1.72
CA LYS A 63 -12.10 1.56 2.67
C LYS A 63 -12.90 0.84 3.75
N PHE A 64 -12.30 -0.18 4.37
CA PHE A 64 -12.88 -0.79 5.57
C PHE A 64 -12.90 0.23 6.70
N SER A 65 -13.96 0.18 7.53
CA SER A 65 -14.11 1.06 8.70
C SER A 65 -12.91 0.95 9.65
N GLU A 66 -12.47 -0.29 9.97
CA GLU A 66 -11.30 -0.54 10.81
C GLU A 66 -10.00 0.10 10.27
N MET A 67 -9.86 0.24 8.95
CA MET A 67 -8.70 0.92 8.36
C MET A 67 -8.71 2.43 8.61
N ILE A 68 -9.88 3.05 8.52
CA ILE A 68 -10.03 4.50 8.74
C ILE A 68 -9.72 4.83 10.19
N ASP A 69 -10.31 4.09 11.13
CA ASP A 69 -10.10 4.28 12.57
C ASP A 69 -8.62 4.10 12.94
N PHE A 70 -8.00 3.04 12.43
CA PHE A 70 -6.59 2.77 12.67
C PHE A 70 -5.67 3.85 12.08
N ARG A 71 -5.99 4.35 10.89
CA ARG A 71 -5.26 5.46 10.22
C ARG A 71 -5.22 6.70 11.08
N ASP A 72 -6.40 7.14 11.49
CA ASP A 72 -6.56 8.40 12.21
C ASP A 72 -5.94 8.32 13.61
N LYS A 73 -6.16 7.19 14.30
CA LYS A 73 -5.51 6.93 15.58
C LYS A 73 -3.99 6.89 15.47
N THR A 74 -3.45 6.20 14.47
CA THR A 74 -1.99 6.10 14.28
C THR A 74 -1.37 7.48 14.03
N ALA A 75 -1.97 8.32 13.19
CA ALA A 75 -1.48 9.66 12.93
C ALA A 75 -1.51 10.53 14.19
N GLN A 76 -2.58 10.45 14.97
CA GLN A 76 -2.73 11.18 16.24
C GLN A 76 -1.70 10.71 17.27
N ASP A 77 -1.57 9.41 17.50
CA ASP A 77 -0.66 8.84 18.51
C ASP A 77 0.81 9.18 18.22
N LEU A 78 1.17 9.27 16.95
CA LEU A 78 2.52 9.60 16.50
C LEU A 78 2.78 11.10 16.34
N GLY A 79 1.73 11.92 16.36
CA GLY A 79 1.83 13.36 16.14
C GLY A 79 2.41 13.71 14.77
N VAL A 80 2.08 12.93 13.72
CA VAL A 80 2.50 13.17 12.35
C VAL A 80 1.39 13.81 11.54
N ASP A 81 1.75 14.69 10.62
CA ASP A 81 0.79 15.32 9.73
C ASP A 81 0.22 14.30 8.76
N LEU A 82 -1.10 14.20 8.68
CA LEU A 82 -1.83 13.31 7.79
C LEU A 82 -2.67 14.10 6.79
N ILE A 83 -2.36 13.94 5.52
CA ILE A 83 -3.15 14.47 4.41
C ILE A 83 -4.06 13.36 3.90
N VAL A 84 -5.36 13.56 3.96
CA VAL A 84 -6.36 12.68 3.34
C VAL A 84 -6.87 13.35 2.08
N HIS A 85 -6.63 12.71 0.93
CA HIS A 85 -7.08 13.21 -0.37
C HIS A 85 -8.13 12.29 -0.97
N ILE A 86 -9.26 12.87 -1.35
CA ILE A 86 -10.32 12.22 -2.12
C ILE A 86 -10.35 12.90 -3.50
N ASN A 87 -10.41 12.12 -4.57
CA ASN A 87 -10.62 12.68 -5.90
C ASN A 87 -11.97 13.42 -5.96
N PRO A 88 -11.99 14.76 -6.13
CA PRO A 88 -13.22 15.52 -6.09
C PRO A 88 -14.17 15.17 -7.24
N GLU A 89 -13.62 14.94 -8.44
CA GLU A 89 -14.41 14.55 -9.62
C GLU A 89 -15.06 13.18 -9.42
N GLY A 90 -14.29 12.21 -8.93
CA GLY A 90 -14.81 10.88 -8.62
C GLY A 90 -15.86 10.89 -7.51
N LYS A 91 -15.72 11.79 -6.51
CA LYS A 91 -16.71 12.00 -5.47
C LYS A 91 -18.01 12.60 -6.04
N GLU A 92 -17.91 13.62 -6.87
CA GLU A 92 -19.06 14.26 -7.52
C GLU A 92 -19.81 13.30 -8.43
N MET A 93 -19.08 12.43 -9.17
CA MET A 93 -19.65 11.38 -10.02
C MET A 93 -20.28 10.23 -9.21
N GLY A 94 -20.19 10.21 -7.88
CA GLY A 94 -20.65 9.09 -7.05
C GLY A 94 -19.95 7.78 -7.40
N MET A 95 -18.63 7.81 -7.63
CA MET A 95 -17.85 6.67 -8.11
C MET A 95 -18.01 5.45 -7.20
N ASN A 96 -18.54 4.36 -7.74
CA ASN A 96 -18.94 3.16 -7.03
C ASN A 96 -18.41 1.93 -7.78
N PRO A 97 -17.70 0.99 -7.12
CA PRO A 97 -17.13 -0.19 -7.77
C PRO A 97 -18.16 -1.15 -8.36
N PHE A 98 -19.35 -1.23 -7.78
CA PHE A 98 -20.43 -2.09 -8.29
C PHE A 98 -21.14 -1.51 -9.52
N ILE A 99 -21.28 -0.18 -9.58
CA ILE A 99 -21.97 0.50 -10.67
C ILE A 99 -21.02 0.74 -11.85
N HIS A 100 -19.79 1.16 -11.57
CA HIS A 100 -18.84 1.62 -12.60
C HIS A 100 -17.75 0.59 -12.93
N GLY A 101 -17.70 -0.52 -12.16
CA GLY A 101 -16.68 -1.55 -12.27
C GLY A 101 -15.41 -1.25 -11.46
N SER A 102 -14.71 -2.31 -11.06
CA SER A 102 -13.51 -2.27 -10.20
C SER A 102 -12.36 -1.50 -10.84
N SER A 103 -12.14 -1.69 -12.15
CA SER A 103 -11.05 -1.02 -12.89
C SER A 103 -11.25 0.48 -12.92
N LYS A 104 -12.43 0.95 -13.39
CA LYS A 104 -12.71 2.39 -13.48
C LYS A 104 -12.71 3.07 -12.11
N HIS A 105 -13.27 2.41 -11.09
CA HIS A 105 -13.22 2.93 -9.72
C HIS A 105 -11.75 3.10 -9.25
N THR A 106 -10.89 2.13 -9.51
CA THR A 106 -9.47 2.21 -9.13
C THR A 106 -8.75 3.30 -9.92
N ASP A 107 -8.98 3.41 -11.20
CA ASP A 107 -8.31 4.40 -12.05
C ASP A 107 -8.69 5.83 -11.60
N VAL A 108 -9.97 6.11 -11.41
CA VAL A 108 -10.43 7.44 -11.01
C VAL A 108 -10.09 7.75 -9.55
N MET A 109 -10.50 6.87 -8.61
CA MET A 109 -10.41 7.21 -7.19
C MET A 109 -8.99 7.05 -6.63
N LYS A 110 -8.20 6.12 -7.16
CA LYS A 110 -6.86 5.85 -6.64
C LYS A 110 -5.76 6.42 -7.53
N THR A 111 -5.74 6.10 -8.82
CA THR A 111 -4.65 6.52 -9.72
C THR A 111 -4.70 8.01 -10.01
N ASP A 112 -5.84 8.53 -10.46
CA ASP A 112 -5.99 9.95 -10.73
C ASP A 112 -6.03 10.77 -9.44
N GLY A 113 -6.67 10.25 -8.37
CA GLY A 113 -6.61 10.87 -7.05
C GLY A 113 -5.18 11.05 -6.54
N LEU A 114 -4.29 10.07 -6.74
CA LEU A 114 -2.88 10.19 -6.39
C LEU A 114 -2.17 11.29 -7.20
N LYS A 115 -2.36 11.31 -8.52
CA LYS A 115 -1.77 12.34 -9.38
C LYS A 115 -2.21 13.74 -8.97
N GLN A 116 -3.52 13.93 -8.76
CA GLN A 116 -4.10 15.19 -8.29
C GLN A 116 -3.49 15.63 -6.95
N ALA A 117 -3.34 14.71 -6.00
CA ALA A 117 -2.75 15.03 -4.71
C ALA A 117 -1.30 15.47 -4.83
N LEU A 118 -0.49 14.74 -5.62
CA LEU A 118 0.91 15.07 -5.83
C LEU A 118 1.09 16.45 -6.49
N ASP A 119 0.27 16.76 -7.49
CA ASP A 119 0.30 18.05 -8.17
C ASP A 119 -0.22 19.18 -7.27
N LYS A 120 -1.31 18.94 -6.54
CA LYS A 120 -1.91 19.93 -5.64
C LYS A 120 -0.96 20.37 -4.54
N TYR A 121 -0.25 19.42 -3.94
CA TYR A 121 0.67 19.69 -2.83
C TYR A 121 2.12 19.86 -3.29
N GLN A 122 2.39 19.77 -4.61
CA GLN A 122 3.72 19.94 -5.22
C GLN A 122 4.77 18.98 -4.63
N PHE A 123 4.37 17.71 -4.35
CA PHE A 123 5.30 16.70 -3.88
C PHE A 123 6.21 16.23 -5.02
N ASP A 124 7.51 16.29 -4.79
CA ASP A 124 8.53 15.90 -5.74
C ASP A 124 9.03 14.47 -5.55
N VAL A 125 8.93 13.95 -4.32
CA VAL A 125 9.24 12.56 -3.98
C VAL A 125 8.12 11.94 -3.15
N ALA A 126 7.74 10.70 -3.49
CA ALA A 126 6.76 9.95 -2.71
C ALA A 126 7.29 8.55 -2.37
N PHE A 127 7.37 8.27 -1.06
CA PHE A 127 7.69 6.93 -0.56
C PHE A 127 6.50 5.98 -0.76
N GLY A 128 6.77 4.76 -1.21
CA GLY A 128 5.79 3.70 -1.39
C GLY A 128 6.27 2.35 -0.86
N GLY A 129 5.34 1.54 -0.39
CA GLY A 129 5.60 0.25 0.23
C GLY A 129 5.74 -0.92 -0.75
N ALA A 130 5.94 -0.67 -2.04
CA ALA A 130 6.06 -1.74 -3.01
C ALA A 130 7.36 -2.54 -2.84
N ARG A 131 7.25 -3.86 -3.00
CA ARG A 131 8.36 -4.82 -2.90
C ARG A 131 8.55 -5.55 -4.22
N ARG A 132 9.78 -5.93 -4.55
CA ARG A 132 10.08 -6.73 -5.75
C ARG A 132 9.48 -8.13 -5.69
N ASP A 133 9.30 -8.67 -4.49
CA ASP A 133 8.69 -9.96 -4.20
C ASP A 133 7.19 -10.01 -4.52
N GLU A 134 6.51 -8.87 -4.50
CA GLU A 134 5.07 -8.75 -4.61
C GLU A 134 4.53 -9.20 -5.97
N GLU A 135 5.25 -8.83 -7.04
CA GLU A 135 4.81 -9.09 -8.42
C GLU A 135 5.95 -8.85 -9.43
N LYS A 136 5.95 -9.59 -10.54
CA LYS A 136 7.00 -9.54 -11.59
C LYS A 136 7.26 -8.13 -12.14
N SER A 137 6.24 -7.30 -12.28
CA SER A 137 6.40 -5.94 -12.77
C SER A 137 7.15 -5.06 -11.78
N ARG A 138 7.01 -5.32 -10.47
CA ARG A 138 7.74 -4.62 -9.40
C ARG A 138 9.23 -4.91 -9.44
N ALA A 139 9.62 -6.12 -9.81
CA ALA A 139 11.03 -6.49 -9.93
C ALA A 139 11.78 -5.67 -11.00
N LYS A 140 11.07 -5.05 -11.93
CA LYS A 140 11.66 -4.18 -12.97
C LYS A 140 11.90 -2.75 -12.49
N GLU A 141 11.28 -2.32 -11.39
CA GLU A 141 11.47 -0.98 -10.85
C GLU A 141 12.75 -0.85 -10.04
N ARG A 142 13.34 0.33 -10.09
CA ARG A 142 14.44 0.73 -9.21
C ARG A 142 13.89 1.17 -7.85
N ILE A 143 14.76 1.25 -6.85
CA ILE A 143 14.42 1.83 -5.54
C ILE A 143 14.00 3.29 -5.73
N PHE A 144 14.76 4.06 -6.54
CA PHE A 144 14.39 5.41 -6.99
C PHE A 144 13.79 5.32 -8.40
N SER A 145 12.48 5.25 -8.49
CA SER A 145 11.75 5.08 -9.74
C SER A 145 11.27 6.42 -10.29
N PHE A 146 11.93 6.89 -11.35
CA PHE A 146 11.66 8.18 -11.97
C PHE A 146 10.34 8.19 -12.74
N ARG A 147 9.60 9.27 -12.60
CA ARG A 147 8.33 9.54 -13.27
C ARG A 147 8.43 10.82 -14.09
N THR A 148 7.87 10.78 -15.27
CA THR A 148 7.72 11.97 -16.12
C THR A 148 6.79 13.00 -15.47
N SER A 149 6.72 14.22 -16.04
CA SER A 149 5.76 15.26 -15.64
C SER A 149 4.29 14.86 -15.76
N LYS A 150 3.99 13.72 -16.40
CA LYS A 150 2.66 13.09 -16.47
C LYS A 150 2.53 11.91 -15.52
N HIS A 151 3.42 11.80 -14.52
CA HIS A 151 3.52 10.70 -13.53
C HIS A 151 3.77 9.31 -14.12
N ARG A 152 4.12 9.19 -15.40
CA ARG A 152 4.36 7.92 -16.07
C ARG A 152 5.75 7.38 -15.78
N TRP A 153 5.85 6.08 -15.52
CA TRP A 153 7.14 5.41 -15.45
C TRP A 153 7.78 5.31 -16.82
N ASP A 154 9.03 5.75 -16.93
CA ASP A 154 9.84 5.61 -18.13
C ASP A 154 11.03 4.68 -17.86
N PRO A 155 10.99 3.44 -18.35
CA PRO A 155 12.07 2.47 -18.11
C PRO A 155 13.41 2.88 -18.73
N LYS A 156 13.42 3.75 -19.72
CA LYS A 156 14.64 4.19 -20.40
C LYS A 156 15.42 5.23 -19.61
N ASN A 157 14.76 5.99 -18.76
CA ASN A 157 15.34 7.09 -17.99
C ASN A 157 15.56 6.75 -16.51
N GLN A 158 15.61 5.45 -16.16
CA GLN A 158 15.96 5.02 -14.82
C GLN A 158 17.46 5.10 -14.57
N ARG A 159 17.85 5.40 -13.33
CA ARG A 159 19.25 5.55 -12.93
C ARG A 159 19.82 4.21 -12.43
N PRO A 160 21.11 3.91 -12.67
CA PRO A 160 21.79 2.80 -11.99
C PRO A 160 21.87 3.03 -10.48
N GLU A 161 21.76 1.96 -9.70
CA GLU A 161 21.82 1.98 -8.23
C GLU A 161 22.95 1.07 -7.73
N LEU A 162 24.15 1.24 -8.30
CA LEU A 162 25.34 0.48 -7.93
C LEU A 162 25.83 0.94 -6.55
N TRP A 163 26.25 -0.02 -5.72
CA TRP A 163 26.81 0.22 -4.37
C TRP A 163 25.91 1.03 -3.44
N ASN A 164 24.57 0.92 -3.60
CA ASN A 164 23.59 1.69 -2.83
C ASN A 164 23.78 3.21 -2.92
N LEU A 165 24.30 3.67 -4.04
CA LEU A 165 24.38 5.09 -4.37
C LEU A 165 23.16 5.49 -5.20
N TYR A 166 22.43 6.47 -4.69
CA TYR A 166 21.19 6.93 -5.30
C TYR A 166 21.39 8.31 -5.92
N ASN A 167 20.84 8.51 -7.11
CA ASN A 167 20.87 9.79 -7.80
C ASN A 167 19.43 10.29 -7.93
N SER A 168 19.07 11.25 -7.12
CA SER A 168 17.74 11.87 -7.07
C SER A 168 17.57 13.08 -7.98
N ARG A 169 18.60 13.44 -8.78
CA ARG A 169 18.52 14.58 -9.70
C ARG A 169 17.41 14.38 -10.72
N LYS A 170 16.43 15.26 -10.72
CA LYS A 170 15.27 15.27 -11.61
C LYS A 170 15.16 16.56 -12.41
N ASN A 171 14.45 16.53 -13.51
CA ASN A 171 14.09 17.72 -14.27
C ASN A 171 12.84 18.38 -13.65
N LYS A 172 12.61 19.64 -14.01
CA LYS A 172 11.42 20.37 -13.58
C LYS A 172 10.15 19.64 -14.03
N GLY A 173 9.24 19.38 -13.08
CA GLY A 173 7.98 18.68 -13.29
C GLY A 173 8.09 17.15 -13.23
N GLU A 174 9.28 16.56 -13.16
CA GLU A 174 9.45 15.14 -12.88
C GLU A 174 9.31 14.86 -11.37
N SER A 175 8.95 13.64 -11.03
CA SER A 175 8.87 13.17 -9.64
C SER A 175 9.53 11.80 -9.48
N ILE A 176 9.82 11.42 -8.25
CA ILE A 176 10.43 10.13 -7.94
C ILE A 176 9.49 9.35 -7.01
N ARG A 177 9.27 8.08 -7.32
CA ARG A 177 8.72 7.11 -6.36
C ARG A 177 9.87 6.38 -5.73
N VAL A 178 9.91 6.35 -4.40
CA VAL A 178 10.98 5.66 -3.66
C VAL A 178 10.40 4.49 -2.89
N PHE A 179 11.05 3.33 -3.01
CA PHE A 179 10.62 2.07 -2.45
C PHE A 179 11.61 1.53 -1.42
N PRO A 180 11.58 2.00 -0.17
CA PRO A 180 12.54 1.57 0.86
C PRO A 180 12.46 0.08 1.18
N LEU A 181 11.30 -0.55 0.93
CA LEU A 181 11.06 -1.97 1.16
C LEU A 181 11.31 -2.84 -0.08
N SER A 182 11.91 -2.30 -1.14
CA SER A 182 12.05 -2.98 -2.43
C SER A 182 12.67 -4.38 -2.33
N ASN A 183 13.66 -4.56 -1.45
CA ASN A 183 14.39 -5.82 -1.27
C ASN A 183 13.81 -6.75 -0.20
N TRP A 184 12.72 -6.35 0.47
CA TRP A 184 12.04 -7.13 1.49
C TRP A 184 11.11 -8.17 0.87
N THR A 185 10.99 -9.34 1.47
CA THR A 185 9.95 -10.33 1.17
C THR A 185 8.72 -10.11 2.06
N GLU A 186 7.60 -10.75 1.72
CA GLU A 186 6.41 -10.72 2.59
C GLU A 186 6.73 -11.32 3.97
N LEU A 187 7.53 -12.38 4.01
CA LEU A 187 7.96 -13.00 5.26
C LEU A 187 8.82 -12.05 6.11
N ASP A 188 9.74 -11.30 5.50
CA ASP A 188 10.55 -10.29 6.21
C ASP A 188 9.65 -9.23 6.87
N ILE A 189 8.62 -8.77 6.16
CA ILE A 189 7.64 -7.82 6.69
C ILE A 189 6.96 -8.38 7.95
N TRP A 190 6.46 -9.60 7.90
CA TRP A 190 5.78 -10.22 9.05
C TRP A 190 6.71 -10.47 10.22
N GLN A 191 7.92 -10.97 9.96
CA GLN A 191 8.94 -11.18 10.99
C GLN A 191 9.36 -9.87 11.65
N TYR A 192 9.53 -8.81 10.87
CA TYR A 192 9.89 -7.49 11.37
C TYR A 192 8.76 -6.87 12.20
N ILE A 193 7.50 -6.99 11.76
CA ILE A 193 6.33 -6.56 12.53
C ILE A 193 6.30 -7.26 13.90
N HIS A 194 6.59 -8.57 13.92
CA HIS A 194 6.62 -9.35 15.16
C HIS A 194 7.77 -8.92 16.09
N LEU A 195 8.99 -8.79 15.53
CA LEU A 195 10.19 -8.40 16.26
C LEU A 195 10.06 -7.01 16.89
N GLU A 196 9.65 -6.03 16.10
CA GLU A 196 9.56 -4.62 16.52
C GLU A 196 8.20 -4.27 17.16
N LYS A 197 7.29 -5.24 17.26
CA LYS A 197 5.92 -5.07 17.82
C LYS A 197 5.16 -3.92 17.15
N ILE A 198 5.24 -3.86 15.83
CA ILE A 198 4.61 -2.79 15.05
C ILE A 198 3.09 -2.96 15.09
N PRO A 199 2.32 -1.93 15.47
CA PRO A 199 0.87 -1.97 15.39
C PRO A 199 0.41 -2.08 13.93
N ILE A 200 -0.55 -2.97 13.68
CA ILE A 200 -1.18 -3.16 12.37
C ILE A 200 -2.70 -3.25 12.51
N VAL A 201 -3.41 -3.05 11.40
CA VAL A 201 -4.87 -3.12 11.36
C VAL A 201 -5.36 -4.50 11.82
N PRO A 202 -6.39 -4.57 12.68
CA PRO A 202 -6.94 -5.84 13.18
C PRO A 202 -7.45 -6.80 12.08
N LEU A 203 -7.74 -6.30 10.89
CA LEU A 203 -8.16 -7.11 9.73
C LEU A 203 -7.12 -8.16 9.30
N TYR A 204 -5.87 -8.02 9.69
CA TYR A 204 -4.84 -9.03 9.43
C TYR A 204 -4.92 -10.27 10.31
N PHE A 205 -5.62 -10.16 11.45
CA PHE A 205 -5.82 -11.25 12.39
C PHE A 205 -7.16 -11.93 12.15
N SER A 206 -7.19 -13.26 12.29
CA SER A 206 -8.40 -14.03 12.15
C SER A 206 -9.42 -13.64 13.23
N LYS A 207 -10.66 -13.48 12.81
CA LYS A 207 -11.81 -13.20 13.64
C LYS A 207 -13.08 -13.71 12.95
N GLU A 208 -14.08 -14.13 13.70
CA GLU A 208 -15.42 -14.36 13.15
C GLU A 208 -16.00 -13.05 12.59
N ARG A 209 -16.29 -13.08 11.28
CA ARG A 209 -16.81 -11.93 10.55
C ARG A 209 -17.94 -12.36 9.62
N PRO A 210 -18.96 -11.51 9.40
CA PRO A 210 -19.98 -11.77 8.39
C PRO A 210 -19.37 -11.63 6.99
N VAL A 211 -19.43 -12.67 6.19
CA VAL A 211 -18.94 -12.71 4.82
C VAL A 211 -19.98 -13.27 3.87
N VAL A 212 -19.91 -12.86 2.62
CA VAL A 212 -20.61 -13.47 1.49
C VAL A 212 -19.58 -14.04 0.52
N GLU A 213 -19.95 -15.07 -0.22
CA GLU A 213 -19.07 -15.68 -1.21
C GLU A 213 -19.56 -15.33 -2.62
N ARG A 214 -18.69 -14.68 -3.42
CA ARG A 214 -18.94 -14.35 -4.83
C ARG A 214 -17.75 -14.83 -5.66
N ASP A 215 -18.02 -15.63 -6.66
CA ASP A 215 -16.99 -16.18 -7.58
C ASP A 215 -15.79 -16.81 -6.83
N GLY A 216 -16.07 -17.54 -5.74
CA GLY A 216 -15.04 -18.18 -4.91
C GLY A 216 -14.22 -17.21 -4.04
N THR A 217 -14.64 -15.96 -3.94
CA THR A 217 -14.01 -14.94 -3.11
C THR A 217 -14.90 -14.60 -1.92
N LEU A 218 -14.34 -14.65 -0.71
CA LEU A 218 -15.02 -14.23 0.51
C LEU A 218 -14.94 -12.71 0.64
N ILE A 219 -16.09 -12.06 0.62
CA ILE A 219 -16.21 -10.60 0.75
C ILE A 219 -16.79 -10.29 2.12
N LEU A 220 -16.10 -9.48 2.90
CA LEU A 220 -16.59 -9.02 4.20
C LEU A 220 -17.81 -8.12 4.02
N VAL A 221 -18.84 -8.35 4.81
CA VAL A 221 -19.99 -7.44 4.95
C VAL A 221 -19.66 -6.45 6.05
N ASP A 222 -18.94 -5.38 5.70
CA ASP A 222 -18.46 -4.35 6.64
C ASP A 222 -19.58 -3.37 7.02
N ASP A 223 -20.35 -2.95 6.01
CA ASP A 223 -21.47 -2.03 6.16
C ASP A 223 -22.45 -2.10 4.96
N GLU A 224 -23.40 -1.17 4.95
CA GLU A 224 -24.47 -1.05 3.94
C GLU A 224 -24.01 -0.74 2.52
N ARG A 225 -22.74 -0.37 2.31
CA ARG A 225 -22.18 -0.12 0.97
C ARG A 225 -22.12 -1.38 0.12
N LEU A 226 -22.10 -2.58 0.72
CA LEU A 226 -22.19 -3.84 -0.01
C LEU A 226 -23.64 -4.16 -0.32
N PRO A 227 -24.10 -4.04 -1.58
CA PRO A 227 -25.44 -4.48 -1.95
C PRO A 227 -25.49 -6.01 -1.93
N LEU A 228 -26.33 -6.57 -1.06
CA LEU A 228 -26.57 -8.02 -1.03
C LEU A 228 -27.49 -8.42 -2.18
N GLU A 229 -27.22 -9.54 -2.82
CA GLU A 229 -28.10 -10.15 -3.81
C GLU A 229 -29.35 -10.74 -3.16
N LYS A 230 -30.42 -10.96 -3.97
CA LYS A 230 -31.76 -11.28 -3.46
C LYS A 230 -31.83 -12.54 -2.58
N ASP A 231 -30.92 -13.50 -2.83
CA ASP A 231 -30.86 -14.79 -2.11
C ASP A 231 -29.58 -14.93 -1.28
N GLU A 232 -28.79 -13.85 -1.16
CA GLU A 232 -27.50 -13.86 -0.49
C GLU A 232 -27.68 -13.57 0.99
N GLN A 233 -27.17 -14.46 1.84
CA GLN A 233 -27.19 -14.30 3.29
C GLN A 233 -25.76 -14.30 3.82
N PRO A 234 -25.36 -13.29 4.62
CA PRO A 234 -24.05 -13.28 5.26
C PRO A 234 -23.87 -14.50 6.17
N MET A 235 -22.72 -15.16 6.05
CA MET A 235 -22.32 -16.27 6.90
C MET A 235 -21.21 -15.79 7.85
N LEU A 236 -21.24 -16.21 9.11
CA LEU A 236 -20.13 -15.99 10.04
C LEU A 236 -19.04 -17.02 9.75
N LYS A 237 -17.86 -16.53 9.40
CA LYS A 237 -16.66 -17.36 9.18
C LYS A 237 -15.46 -16.75 9.89
N SER A 238 -14.54 -17.60 10.33
CA SER A 238 -13.24 -17.19 10.85
C SER A 238 -12.34 -16.80 9.68
N VAL A 239 -12.12 -15.50 9.48
CA VAL A 239 -11.42 -14.95 8.32
C VAL A 239 -10.45 -13.86 8.69
N ARG A 240 -9.39 -13.73 7.89
CA ARG A 240 -8.43 -12.63 7.91
C ARG A 240 -8.12 -12.12 6.51
N PHE A 241 -7.41 -11.01 6.42
CA PHE A 241 -6.91 -10.50 5.15
C PHE A 241 -5.39 -10.67 5.04
N ARG A 242 -4.88 -11.05 3.86
CA ARG A 242 -3.44 -11.06 3.57
C ARG A 242 -2.96 -9.71 3.05
N THR A 243 -3.81 -9.02 2.30
CA THR A 243 -3.57 -7.65 1.83
C THR A 243 -4.80 -6.80 2.07
N LEU A 244 -4.61 -5.50 2.21
CA LEU A 244 -5.71 -4.54 2.36
C LEU A 244 -5.74 -3.60 1.16
N GLY A 245 -6.91 -3.45 0.59
CA GLY A 245 -7.18 -2.59 -0.56
C GLY A 245 -8.46 -1.79 -0.38
N CYS A 246 -9.21 -1.64 -1.46
CA CYS A 246 -10.56 -1.10 -1.38
C CYS A 246 -11.53 -2.20 -0.95
N TYR A 247 -12.41 -1.87 -0.03
CA TYR A 247 -13.63 -2.62 0.22
C TYR A 247 -14.54 -2.49 -1.01
N PRO A 248 -15.19 -3.43 -1.51
CA PRO A 248 -15.22 -4.88 -1.38
C PRO A 248 -14.32 -5.60 -2.42
N LEU A 249 -13.34 -4.92 -2.97
CA LEU A 249 -12.45 -5.46 -4.02
C LEU A 249 -11.29 -6.30 -3.45
N THR A 250 -11.30 -6.51 -2.14
CA THR A 250 -10.29 -7.30 -1.43
C THR A 250 -10.97 -8.47 -0.76
N GLY A 251 -10.64 -9.69 -1.21
CA GLY A 251 -11.14 -10.91 -0.61
C GLY A 251 -10.46 -11.25 0.72
N ALA A 252 -11.24 -11.82 1.63
CA ALA A 252 -10.74 -12.45 2.84
C ALA A 252 -10.34 -13.91 2.57
N VAL A 253 -9.55 -14.48 3.46
CA VAL A 253 -9.19 -15.90 3.47
C VAL A 253 -9.65 -16.54 4.78
N GLU A 254 -10.16 -17.77 4.72
CA GLU A 254 -10.44 -18.54 5.93
C GLU A 254 -9.12 -18.87 6.63
N SER A 255 -9.09 -18.61 7.92
CA SER A 255 -7.88 -18.80 8.73
C SER A 255 -8.25 -18.79 10.22
N GLU A 256 -7.47 -19.51 11.01
CA GLU A 256 -7.54 -19.49 12.47
C GLU A 256 -6.40 -18.64 13.09
N ALA A 257 -5.49 -18.12 12.25
CA ALA A 257 -4.33 -17.36 12.73
C ALA A 257 -4.74 -15.99 13.29
N ASN A 258 -4.78 -15.90 14.60
CA ASN A 258 -5.15 -14.70 15.35
C ASN A 258 -3.97 -14.03 16.06
N THR A 259 -2.76 -14.57 15.91
CA THR A 259 -1.50 -14.02 16.41
C THR A 259 -0.44 -13.91 15.32
N LEU A 260 0.55 -13.02 15.51
CA LEU A 260 1.66 -12.87 14.56
C LEU A 260 2.46 -14.16 14.33
N PRO A 261 2.81 -14.97 15.35
CA PRO A 261 3.48 -16.25 15.12
C PRO A 261 2.67 -17.22 14.24
N GLU A 262 1.36 -17.29 14.42
CA GLU A 262 0.48 -18.13 13.59
C GLU A 262 0.42 -17.64 12.15
N ILE A 263 0.33 -16.32 11.93
CA ILE A 263 0.39 -15.72 10.59
C ILE A 263 1.74 -16.05 9.91
N ILE A 264 2.86 -15.94 10.64
CA ILE A 264 4.18 -16.29 10.12
C ILE A 264 4.24 -17.78 9.76
N GLN A 265 3.67 -18.64 10.59
CA GLN A 265 3.59 -20.09 10.31
C GLN A 265 2.79 -20.38 9.04
N GLU A 266 1.63 -19.76 8.87
CA GLU A 266 0.85 -19.86 7.63
C GLU A 266 1.65 -19.39 6.42
N MET A 267 2.40 -18.29 6.54
CA MET A 267 3.24 -17.76 5.46
C MET A 267 4.32 -18.74 5.02
N LEU A 268 4.95 -19.44 5.94
CA LEU A 268 5.97 -20.47 5.63
C LEU A 268 5.41 -21.65 4.86
N LEU A 269 4.11 -21.94 5.00
CA LEU A 269 3.41 -23.03 4.32
C LEU A 269 2.77 -22.60 2.99
N THR A 270 2.67 -21.28 2.75
CA THR A 270 1.98 -20.73 1.59
C THR A 270 2.88 -20.68 0.37
N THR A 271 2.37 -21.19 -0.77
CA THR A 271 3.04 -21.15 -2.08
C THR A 271 2.45 -20.09 -3.02
N THR A 272 1.37 -19.42 -2.61
CA THR A 272 0.62 -18.47 -3.44
C THR A 272 0.97 -17.02 -3.09
N SER A 273 0.97 -16.15 -4.12
CA SER A 273 1.18 -14.70 -3.91
C SER A 273 0.09 -14.07 -3.03
N GLU A 274 0.46 -13.10 -2.21
CA GLU A 274 -0.46 -12.31 -1.38
C GLU A 274 -1.55 -11.59 -2.19
N ARG A 275 -1.31 -11.31 -3.46
CA ARG A 275 -2.23 -10.58 -4.35
C ARG A 275 -3.31 -11.45 -4.97
N GLN A 276 -3.24 -12.77 -4.83
CA GLN A 276 -4.17 -13.71 -5.47
C GLN A 276 -5.64 -13.49 -5.05
N GLY A 277 -5.90 -12.90 -3.88
CA GLY A 277 -7.26 -12.57 -3.40
C GLY A 277 -7.81 -11.22 -3.87
N ARG A 278 -7.13 -10.51 -4.79
CA ARG A 278 -7.60 -9.21 -5.29
C ARG A 278 -8.34 -9.35 -6.60
N THR A 279 -9.62 -9.04 -6.61
CA THR A 279 -10.48 -9.10 -7.81
C THR A 279 -9.90 -8.33 -9.00
N ILE A 280 -9.26 -7.19 -8.73
CA ILE A 280 -8.69 -6.33 -9.78
C ILE A 280 -7.49 -6.94 -10.52
N ASP A 281 -6.80 -7.92 -9.93
CA ASP A 281 -5.62 -8.54 -10.54
C ASP A 281 -6.02 -9.69 -11.48
N HIS A 282 -7.29 -10.12 -11.47
CA HIS A 282 -7.85 -11.13 -12.39
C HIS A 282 -8.26 -10.56 -13.76
N ASP A 283 -8.42 -9.23 -13.89
CA ASP A 283 -9.04 -8.59 -15.06
C ASP A 283 -8.16 -8.57 -16.33
N SER A 284 -6.84 -8.79 -16.27
CA SER A 284 -6.00 -8.94 -17.47
C SER A 284 -4.56 -9.38 -17.17
N ASN A 285 -3.96 -10.14 -18.08
CA ASN A 285 -2.52 -10.41 -18.06
C ASN A 285 -1.72 -9.10 -18.21
N ALA A 286 -0.72 -8.88 -17.34
CA ALA A 286 0.12 -7.67 -17.28
C ALA A 286 -0.62 -6.38 -16.87
N SER A 287 -1.75 -6.47 -16.15
CA SER A 287 -2.50 -5.31 -15.68
C SER A 287 -1.65 -4.28 -14.91
N MET A 288 -0.75 -4.75 -14.05
CA MET A 288 0.12 -3.87 -13.25
C MET A 288 1.19 -3.14 -14.07
N GLU A 289 1.71 -3.76 -15.14
CA GLU A 289 2.68 -3.08 -16.01
C GLU A 289 2.02 -1.93 -16.78
N LYS A 290 0.80 -2.15 -17.26
CA LYS A 290 -0.03 -1.10 -17.87
C LYS A 290 -0.34 0.02 -16.88
N LYS A 291 -0.76 -0.32 -15.67
CA LYS A 291 -1.07 0.65 -14.61
C LYS A 291 0.14 1.51 -14.21
N LYS A 292 1.37 0.97 -14.20
CA LYS A 292 2.59 1.78 -13.98
C LYS A 292 2.80 2.83 -15.07
N GLN A 293 2.54 2.46 -16.33
CA GLN A 293 2.60 3.40 -17.44
C GLN A 293 1.53 4.49 -17.34
N GLU A 294 0.42 4.21 -16.69
CA GLU A 294 -0.68 5.13 -16.41
C GLU A 294 -0.42 6.00 -15.16
N GLY A 295 0.65 5.75 -14.41
CA GLY A 295 1.02 6.49 -13.21
C GLY A 295 0.52 5.90 -11.90
N HIS A 296 0.04 4.65 -11.92
CA HIS A 296 -0.34 3.91 -10.72
C HIS A 296 0.91 3.52 -9.89
N PHE A 297 0.65 3.26 -8.63
CA PHE A 297 1.62 2.75 -7.65
C PHE A 297 1.71 1.24 -7.71
#